data_7cacf9955ec5e5b2aaf3a28278c5adde
#
_entry.id   7cacf9955ec5e5b2aaf3a28278c5adde
#
_cell.length_a   1.000
_cell.length_b   1.000
_cell.length_c   1.000
_cell.angle_alpha   90.00
_cell.angle_beta   90.00
_cell.angle_gamma   90.00
#
_symmetry.space_group_name_H-M   'P 1'
#
loop_
_entity.id
_entity.type
_entity.pdbx_description
1 polymer ?
#
loop_
_entity_poly.entity_id
_entity_poly.type
_entity_poly.pdbx_seq_one_letter_code
_entity_poly.pdbx_strand_id
1 'polypeptide(L)'
;FGYPFCRGRIFDTVEEDHGQYDTPQEVLWASGCCLMIRADDYWSADGLDGRFFAHNEEIDLCWRLYQTGRKIFCFPQSTVYHVGGGTLPKGNPRKTFLNFRNNLTMLWKNLPEEDLRPVMLWRWLLDYVAAWWTLIGQRNLGDFKAIYRARRAFLAWRHDFDTDRCFASPEEKAKLPADGRKPYSILWQYHIKGRKHFSDLP
;
A
#
# COMPACT_ATOMS: atom_id res chain seq x y z
N PHE A 1 -1.66 10.30 -2.28
CA PHE A 1 -2.51 9.54 -3.22
C PHE A 1 -2.56 8.03 -2.92
N GLY A 2 -2.11 7.59 -1.74
CA GLY A 2 -2.27 6.21 -1.26
C GLY A 2 -1.44 5.17 -2.02
N TYR A 3 -0.30 5.54 -2.55
CA TYR A 3 0.69 4.58 -3.07
C TYR A 3 1.60 4.14 -1.92
N PRO A 4 1.58 2.85 -1.54
CA PRO A 4 2.47 2.35 -0.50
C PRO A 4 3.92 2.26 -1.03
N PHE A 5 4.86 2.53 -0.14
CA PHE A 5 6.28 2.33 -0.38
C PHE A 5 6.97 1.87 0.90
N CYS A 6 8.15 1.29 0.77
CA CYS A 6 8.88 0.72 1.88
C CYS A 6 10.04 1.63 2.31
N ARG A 7 10.40 1.56 3.57
CA ARG A 7 11.69 2.04 4.07
C ARG A 7 12.81 1.30 3.31
N GLY A 8 13.73 2.05 2.70
CA GLY A 8 14.82 1.50 1.87
C GLY A 8 14.41 1.08 0.44
N ARG A 9 13.13 1.20 0.03
CA ARG A 9 12.71 0.89 -1.34
C ARG A 9 11.57 1.76 -1.82
N ILE A 10 11.77 2.42 -2.95
CA ILE A 10 10.71 3.16 -3.66
C ILE A 10 10.56 2.57 -5.06
N PHE A 11 9.38 2.04 -5.37
CA PHE A 11 9.09 1.30 -6.60
C PHE A 11 10.12 0.19 -6.87
N ASP A 12 10.89 0.31 -7.94
CA ASP A 12 11.92 -0.65 -8.33
C ASP A 12 13.32 -0.29 -7.80
N THR A 13 13.49 0.90 -7.20
CA THR A 13 14.77 1.34 -6.65
C THR A 13 14.92 0.84 -5.22
N VAL A 14 15.91 0.00 -5.01
CA VAL A 14 16.35 -0.48 -3.69
C VAL A 14 17.55 0.35 -3.27
N GLU A 15 17.54 0.83 -2.04
CA GLU A 15 18.65 1.54 -1.43
C GLU A 15 19.58 0.55 -0.73
N GLU A 16 20.86 0.72 -0.89
CA GLU A 16 21.84 -0.09 -0.17
C GLU A 16 21.84 0.27 1.31
N ASP A 17 21.81 -0.75 2.16
CA ASP A 17 21.82 -0.57 3.61
C ASP A 17 23.25 -0.51 4.13
N HIS A 18 23.63 0.64 4.68
CA HIS A 18 24.91 0.92 5.31
C HIS A 18 24.76 1.15 6.83
N GLY A 19 23.69 0.62 7.44
CA GLY A 19 23.37 0.82 8.85
C GLY A 19 22.38 1.98 9.11
N GLN A 20 21.93 2.70 8.07
CA GLN A 20 20.97 3.80 8.20
C GLN A 20 19.57 3.31 8.64
N TYR A 21 19.32 2.01 8.58
CA TYR A 21 18.05 1.40 8.97
C TYR A 21 18.12 0.53 10.23
N ASP A 22 19.23 0.53 10.96
CA ASP A 22 19.48 -0.35 12.11
C ASP A 22 18.66 0.00 13.38
N THR A 23 17.96 1.12 13.37
CA THR A 23 17.14 1.54 14.53
C THR A 23 15.70 1.05 14.41
N PRO A 24 15.13 0.48 15.49
CA PRO A 24 13.69 0.20 15.54
C PRO A 24 12.86 1.46 15.27
N GLN A 25 11.83 1.35 14.47
CA GLN A 25 11.00 2.47 14.09
C GLN A 25 9.53 2.07 14.00
N GLU A 26 8.65 2.96 14.44
CA GLU A 26 7.21 2.85 14.20
C GLU A 26 6.93 3.04 12.70
N VAL A 27 6.13 2.14 12.12
CA VAL A 27 5.79 2.13 10.69
C VAL A 27 4.28 1.97 10.52
N LEU A 28 3.71 2.47 9.42
CA LEU A 28 2.28 2.30 9.15
C LEU A 28 1.93 0.84 8.83
N TRP A 29 2.80 0.13 8.17
CA TRP A 29 2.55 -1.24 7.76
C TRP A 29 3.84 -2.07 7.70
N ALA A 30 3.67 -3.37 7.88
CA ALA A 30 4.73 -4.35 7.74
C ALA A 30 4.35 -5.35 6.63
N SER A 31 5.37 -5.87 5.93
CA SER A 31 5.14 -6.84 4.87
C SER A 31 4.68 -8.19 5.44
N GLY A 32 3.72 -8.82 4.78
CA GLY A 32 3.25 -10.15 5.14
C GLY A 32 4.31 -11.26 5.12
N CYS A 33 5.48 -11.00 4.53
CA CYS A 33 6.59 -11.96 4.53
C CYS A 33 7.27 -12.10 5.91
N CYS A 34 7.16 -11.09 6.77
CA CYS A 34 7.71 -11.12 8.13
C CYS A 34 6.89 -10.21 9.05
N LEU A 35 5.72 -10.69 9.44
CA LEU A 35 4.80 -9.97 10.31
C LEU A 35 4.45 -10.85 11.52
N MET A 36 4.71 -10.34 12.71
CA MET A 36 4.30 -10.95 13.96
C MET A 36 3.22 -10.08 14.62
N ILE A 37 2.11 -10.69 14.98
CA ILE A 37 0.95 -10.03 15.60
C ILE A 37 0.53 -10.84 16.82
N ARG A 38 0.08 -10.17 17.88
CA ARG A 38 -0.59 -10.85 19.01
C ARG A 38 -1.89 -11.47 18.50
N ALA A 39 -2.16 -12.70 18.89
CA ALA A 39 -3.34 -13.43 18.41
C ALA A 39 -4.65 -12.67 18.69
N ASP A 40 -4.81 -12.12 19.90
CA ASP A 40 -6.00 -11.35 20.27
C ASP A 40 -6.19 -10.10 19.39
N ASP A 41 -5.10 -9.39 19.06
CA ASP A 41 -5.15 -8.22 18.20
C ASP A 41 -5.47 -8.61 16.75
N TYR A 42 -4.93 -9.74 16.28
CA TYR A 42 -5.24 -10.26 14.95
C TYR A 42 -6.73 -10.59 14.79
N TRP A 43 -7.27 -11.33 15.76
CA TRP A 43 -8.68 -11.73 15.72
C TRP A 43 -9.63 -10.58 15.98
N SER A 44 -9.28 -9.64 16.87
CA SER A 44 -10.10 -8.45 17.11
C SER A 44 -10.17 -7.51 15.91
N ALA A 45 -9.18 -7.57 15.02
CA ALA A 45 -9.15 -6.85 13.77
C ALA A 45 -9.68 -7.67 12.57
N ASP A 46 -10.38 -8.78 12.80
CA ASP A 46 -10.90 -9.70 11.77
C ASP A 46 -9.82 -10.29 10.84
N GLY A 47 -8.56 -10.30 11.26
CA GLY A 47 -7.45 -10.90 10.52
C GLY A 47 -7.22 -10.30 9.13
N LEU A 48 -6.62 -11.11 8.24
CA LEU A 48 -6.45 -10.75 6.84
C LEU A 48 -7.78 -10.91 6.09
N ASP A 49 -8.16 -9.89 5.33
CA ASP A 49 -9.37 -9.94 4.50
C ASP A 49 -9.13 -10.84 3.27
N GLY A 50 -9.66 -12.05 3.31
CA GLY A 50 -9.48 -13.05 2.24
C GLY A 50 -9.99 -12.62 0.86
N ARG A 51 -10.84 -11.61 0.77
CA ARG A 51 -11.33 -11.04 -0.50
C ARG A 51 -10.20 -10.42 -1.32
N PHE A 52 -9.13 -9.96 -0.68
CA PHE A 52 -7.95 -9.44 -1.37
C PHE A 52 -7.21 -10.52 -2.15
N PHE A 53 -7.20 -11.76 -1.66
CA PHE A 53 -6.44 -12.91 -2.16
C PHE A 53 -4.92 -12.75 -2.00
N ALA A 54 -4.33 -11.68 -2.53
CA ALA A 54 -2.90 -11.34 -2.41
C ALA A 54 -2.68 -9.85 -2.76
N HIS A 55 -1.72 -9.24 -2.11
CA HIS A 55 -1.30 -7.82 -2.19
C HIS A 55 -2.28 -6.84 -1.54
N ASN A 56 -1.74 -6.01 -0.67
CA ASN A 56 -2.37 -4.98 0.16
C ASN A 56 -3.26 -5.51 1.31
N GLU A 57 -3.46 -6.82 1.47
CA GLU A 57 -4.18 -7.40 2.60
C GLU A 57 -3.47 -7.13 3.94
N GLU A 58 -2.16 -7.20 3.94
CA GLU A 58 -1.33 -6.90 5.11
C GLU A 58 -1.34 -5.41 5.45
N ILE A 59 -1.38 -4.54 4.43
CA ILE A 59 -1.46 -3.09 4.64
C ILE A 59 -2.84 -2.71 5.20
N ASP A 60 -3.91 -3.32 4.68
CA ASP A 60 -5.27 -3.16 5.17
C ASP A 60 -5.38 -3.58 6.64
N LEU A 61 -4.83 -4.75 7.01
CA LEU A 61 -4.80 -5.22 8.38
C LEU A 61 -4.03 -4.27 9.30
N CYS A 62 -2.85 -3.84 8.88
CA CYS A 62 -2.04 -2.89 9.63
C CYS A 62 -2.79 -1.58 9.88
N TRP A 63 -3.50 -1.09 8.87
CA TRP A 63 -4.27 0.14 9.01
C TRP A 63 -5.44 -0.02 9.99
N ARG A 64 -6.17 -1.14 9.94
CA ARG A 64 -7.22 -1.46 10.91
C ARG A 64 -6.68 -1.59 12.34
N LEU A 65 -5.50 -2.19 12.53
CA LEU A 65 -4.83 -2.25 13.83
C LEU A 65 -4.50 -0.85 14.38
N TYR A 66 -4.03 0.07 13.54
CA TYR A 66 -3.82 1.46 13.95
C TYR A 66 -5.12 2.15 14.39
N GLN A 67 -6.23 1.91 13.69
CA GLN A 67 -7.53 2.46 14.06
C GLN A 67 -7.99 2.00 15.44
N THR A 68 -7.60 0.81 15.86
CA THR A 68 -7.85 0.30 17.22
C THR A 68 -6.80 0.75 18.26
N GLY A 69 -5.88 1.64 17.88
CA GLY A 69 -4.85 2.20 18.76
C GLY A 69 -3.62 1.32 18.93
N ARG A 70 -3.45 0.29 18.08
CA ARG A 70 -2.23 -0.53 18.08
C ARG A 70 -1.12 0.17 17.30
N LYS A 71 0.13 -0.14 17.67
CA LYS A 71 1.32 0.38 17.01
C LYS A 71 2.07 -0.75 16.33
N ILE A 72 2.68 -0.45 15.20
CA ILE A 72 3.46 -1.41 14.42
C ILE A 72 4.91 -0.92 14.38
N PHE A 73 5.84 -1.80 14.67
CA PHE A 73 7.27 -1.48 14.70
C PHE A 73 8.04 -2.39 13.73
N CYS A 74 8.98 -1.80 13.03
CA CYS A 74 10.05 -2.53 12.35
C CYS A 74 11.23 -2.70 13.29
N PHE A 75 11.66 -3.96 13.49
CA PHE A 75 12.83 -4.32 14.27
C PHE A 75 13.92 -4.86 13.33
N PRO A 76 14.91 -4.06 12.92
CA PRO A 76 15.93 -4.44 11.94
C PRO A 76 16.81 -5.62 12.39
N GLN A 77 16.89 -5.88 13.71
CA GLN A 77 17.63 -7.01 14.28
C GLN A 77 17.02 -8.37 13.89
N SER A 78 15.75 -8.39 13.46
CA SER A 78 15.08 -9.57 12.95
C SER A 78 15.10 -9.56 11.42
N THR A 79 16.06 -10.25 10.83
CA THR A 79 16.25 -10.29 9.38
C THR A 79 15.71 -11.58 8.80
N VAL A 80 14.92 -11.46 7.72
CA VAL A 80 14.44 -12.60 6.93
C VAL A 80 14.80 -12.41 5.47
N TYR A 81 15.09 -13.51 4.79
CA TYR A 81 15.32 -13.52 3.35
C TYR A 81 14.06 -13.96 2.63
N HIS A 82 13.57 -13.14 1.71
CA HIS A 82 12.33 -13.39 0.99
C HIS A 82 12.56 -13.57 -0.52
N VAL A 83 12.09 -14.70 -1.05
CA VAL A 83 12.07 -14.93 -2.51
C VAL A 83 10.88 -14.18 -3.11
N GLY A 84 11.11 -12.93 -3.48
CA GLY A 84 10.07 -12.09 -4.08
C GLY A 84 9.53 -12.67 -5.39
N GLY A 85 8.20 -12.76 -5.50
CA GLY A 85 7.55 -13.21 -6.74
C GLY A 85 7.40 -14.73 -6.88
N GLY A 86 7.60 -15.51 -5.82
CA GLY A 86 7.43 -16.98 -5.87
C GLY A 86 6.02 -17.41 -6.29
N THR A 87 4.98 -16.73 -5.83
CA THR A 87 3.58 -17.04 -6.20
C THR A 87 3.14 -16.29 -7.47
N LEU A 88 3.50 -15.01 -7.58
CA LEU A 88 3.14 -14.13 -8.70
C LEU A 88 4.39 -13.39 -9.18
N PRO A 89 5.07 -13.91 -10.22
CA PRO A 89 6.31 -13.31 -10.71
C PRO A 89 6.11 -11.90 -11.24
N LYS A 90 7.19 -11.11 -11.25
CA LYS A 90 7.21 -9.77 -11.84
C LYS A 90 6.82 -9.87 -13.34
N GLY A 91 5.98 -8.93 -13.78
CA GLY A 91 5.47 -8.93 -15.16
C GLY A 91 4.22 -9.80 -15.40
N ASN A 92 3.69 -10.46 -14.36
CA ASN A 92 2.42 -11.16 -14.48
C ASN A 92 1.25 -10.16 -14.41
N PRO A 93 0.40 -10.05 -15.46
CA PRO A 93 -0.73 -9.10 -15.46
C PRO A 93 -1.74 -9.33 -14.33
N ARG A 94 -1.84 -10.56 -13.78
CA ARG A 94 -2.67 -10.84 -12.61
C ARG A 94 -2.13 -10.11 -11.37
N LYS A 95 -0.80 -10.03 -11.21
CA LYS A 95 -0.17 -9.27 -10.12
C LYS A 95 -0.51 -7.79 -10.24
N THR A 96 -0.38 -7.22 -11.42
CA THR A 96 -0.74 -5.82 -11.71
C THR A 96 -2.22 -5.58 -11.42
N PHE A 97 -3.11 -6.47 -11.87
CA PHE A 97 -4.53 -6.40 -11.58
C PHE A 97 -4.81 -6.36 -10.07
N LEU A 98 -4.25 -7.30 -9.31
CA LEU A 98 -4.46 -7.38 -7.86
C LEU A 98 -3.93 -6.13 -7.15
N ASN A 99 -2.72 -5.68 -7.48
CA ASN A 99 -2.15 -4.48 -6.88
C ASN A 99 -3.05 -3.25 -7.07
N PHE A 100 -3.54 -2.98 -8.28
CA PHE A 100 -4.40 -1.82 -8.54
C PHE A 100 -5.77 -1.97 -7.91
N ARG A 101 -6.44 -3.12 -8.07
CA ARG A 101 -7.76 -3.37 -7.50
C ARG A 101 -7.74 -3.27 -5.97
N ASN A 102 -6.82 -4.01 -5.36
CA ASN A 102 -6.74 -4.13 -3.91
C ASN A 102 -6.28 -2.83 -3.25
N ASN A 103 -5.35 -2.10 -3.86
CA ASN A 103 -4.96 -0.80 -3.34
C ASN A 103 -6.13 0.21 -3.34
N LEU A 104 -6.94 0.25 -4.40
CA LEU A 104 -8.15 1.08 -4.42
C LEU A 104 -9.16 0.64 -3.36
N THR A 105 -9.32 -0.68 -3.15
CA THR A 105 -10.22 -1.23 -2.12
C THR A 105 -9.71 -0.91 -0.71
N MET A 106 -8.43 -1.07 -0.45
CA MET A 106 -7.81 -0.70 0.82
C MET A 106 -8.02 0.79 1.14
N LEU A 107 -7.84 1.67 0.15
CA LEU A 107 -8.10 3.10 0.31
C LEU A 107 -9.58 3.39 0.56
N TRP A 108 -10.48 2.69 -0.15
CA TRP A 108 -11.93 2.81 0.05
C TRP A 108 -12.35 2.42 1.46
N LYS A 109 -11.79 1.34 2.01
CA LYS A 109 -12.07 0.85 3.36
C LYS A 109 -11.57 1.79 4.46
N ASN A 110 -10.34 2.28 4.31
CA ASN A 110 -9.58 2.85 5.43
C ASN A 110 -9.40 4.37 5.39
N LEU A 111 -9.62 5.03 4.24
CA LEU A 111 -9.49 6.48 4.18
C LEU A 111 -10.68 7.17 4.86
N PRO A 112 -10.41 8.26 5.61
CA PRO A 112 -11.45 9.15 6.09
C PRO A 112 -12.29 9.71 4.94
N GLU A 113 -13.58 9.97 5.19
CA GLU A 113 -14.51 10.44 4.15
C GLU A 113 -14.04 11.72 3.45
N GLU A 114 -13.46 12.64 4.21
CA GLU A 114 -12.95 13.92 3.68
C GLU A 114 -11.78 13.74 2.70
N ASP A 115 -10.92 12.71 2.94
CA ASP A 115 -9.78 12.39 2.09
C ASP A 115 -10.17 11.48 0.92
N LEU A 116 -11.22 10.70 1.07
CA LEU A 116 -11.57 9.65 0.12
C LEU A 116 -11.86 10.21 -1.27
N ARG A 117 -12.74 11.21 -1.37
CA ARG A 117 -13.14 11.79 -2.66
C ARG A 117 -11.96 12.40 -3.42
N PRO A 118 -11.14 13.30 -2.84
CA PRO A 118 -10.00 13.86 -3.56
C PRO A 118 -8.96 12.80 -3.92
N VAL A 119 -8.67 11.84 -3.02
CA VAL A 119 -7.72 10.76 -3.32
C VAL A 119 -8.23 9.89 -4.46
N MET A 120 -9.49 9.47 -4.45
CA MET A 120 -10.06 8.61 -5.50
C MET A 120 -10.12 9.32 -6.86
N LEU A 121 -10.33 10.65 -6.89
CA LEU A 121 -10.28 11.44 -8.13
C LEU A 121 -8.85 11.47 -8.70
N TRP A 122 -7.85 11.76 -7.87
CA TRP A 122 -6.45 11.72 -8.30
C TRP A 122 -6.02 10.33 -8.75
N ARG A 123 -6.44 9.28 -8.03
CA ARG A 123 -6.17 7.90 -8.42
C ARG A 123 -6.82 7.52 -9.74
N TRP A 124 -8.02 8.07 -10.02
CA TRP A 124 -8.63 7.89 -11.33
C TRP A 124 -7.72 8.40 -12.46
N LEU A 125 -7.19 9.60 -12.33
CA LEU A 125 -6.26 10.15 -13.32
C LEU A 125 -4.94 9.39 -13.38
N LEU A 126 -4.29 9.22 -12.23
CA LEU A 126 -2.94 8.65 -12.15
C LEU A 126 -2.89 7.17 -12.55
N ASP A 127 -3.91 6.39 -12.24
CA ASP A 127 -3.97 4.98 -12.64
C ASP A 127 -4.11 4.84 -14.16
N TYR A 128 -4.85 5.74 -14.83
CA TYR A 128 -4.89 5.74 -16.30
C TYR A 128 -3.60 6.24 -16.93
N VAL A 129 -2.94 7.24 -16.35
CA VAL A 129 -1.58 7.64 -16.79
C VAL A 129 -0.63 6.45 -16.66
N ALA A 130 -0.66 5.72 -15.56
CA ALA A 130 0.14 4.50 -15.39
C ALA A 130 -0.22 3.43 -16.43
N ALA A 131 -1.51 3.20 -16.74
CA ALA A 131 -1.94 2.27 -17.76
C ALA A 131 -1.36 2.63 -19.15
N TRP A 132 -1.49 3.89 -19.56
CA TRP A 132 -0.93 4.36 -20.83
C TRP A 132 0.59 4.28 -20.86
N TRP A 133 1.26 4.52 -19.74
CA TRP A 133 2.70 4.33 -19.63
C TRP A 133 3.11 2.87 -19.85
N THR A 134 2.36 1.91 -19.29
CA THR A 134 2.66 0.48 -19.54
C THR A 134 2.50 0.12 -21.02
N LEU A 135 1.51 0.70 -21.70
CA LEU A 135 1.26 0.42 -23.13
C LEU A 135 2.32 1.07 -24.04
N ILE A 136 2.56 2.39 -23.88
CA ILE A 136 3.40 3.17 -24.80
C ILE A 136 4.87 3.04 -24.40
N GLY A 137 5.19 3.25 -23.12
CA GLY A 137 6.57 3.26 -22.63
C GLY A 137 7.17 1.88 -22.46
N GLN A 138 6.39 0.92 -21.98
CA GLN A 138 6.85 -0.45 -21.70
C GLN A 138 6.41 -1.48 -22.77
N ARG A 139 5.57 -1.09 -23.72
CA ARG A 139 4.96 -1.96 -24.74
C ARG A 139 4.26 -3.19 -24.14
N ASN A 140 3.67 -3.03 -22.95
CA ASN A 140 3.03 -4.10 -22.18
C ASN A 140 1.50 -3.97 -22.22
N LEU A 141 0.88 -4.60 -23.21
CA LEU A 141 -0.58 -4.65 -23.37
C LEU A 141 -1.27 -5.44 -22.23
N GLY A 142 -0.55 -6.40 -21.63
CA GLY A 142 -1.06 -7.21 -20.52
C GLY A 142 -1.36 -6.35 -19.29
N ASP A 143 -0.39 -5.56 -18.85
CA ASP A 143 -0.53 -4.68 -17.71
C ASP A 143 -1.50 -3.52 -18.00
N PHE A 144 -1.49 -2.95 -19.20
CA PHE A 144 -2.50 -2.00 -19.63
C PHE A 144 -3.92 -2.52 -19.40
N LYS A 145 -4.24 -3.70 -19.94
CA LYS A 145 -5.56 -4.33 -19.77
C LYS A 145 -5.83 -4.67 -18.30
N ALA A 146 -4.81 -5.08 -17.54
CA ALA A 146 -4.93 -5.43 -16.14
C ALA A 146 -5.36 -4.22 -15.29
N ILE A 147 -4.77 -3.04 -15.50
CA ILE A 147 -5.12 -1.81 -14.79
C ILE A 147 -6.59 -1.39 -15.08
N TYR A 148 -7.00 -1.42 -16.35
CA TYR A 148 -8.40 -1.13 -16.70
C TYR A 148 -9.39 -2.12 -16.05
N ARG A 149 -9.08 -3.42 -16.11
CA ARG A 149 -9.89 -4.46 -15.47
C ARG A 149 -9.93 -4.31 -13.96
N ALA A 150 -8.80 -3.96 -13.33
CA ALA A 150 -8.70 -3.74 -11.89
C ALA A 150 -9.64 -2.61 -11.43
N ARG A 151 -9.64 -1.50 -12.16
CA ARG A 151 -10.50 -0.38 -11.85
C ARG A 151 -11.99 -0.71 -12.02
N ARG A 152 -12.35 -1.41 -13.11
CA ARG A 152 -13.74 -1.87 -13.31
C ARG A 152 -14.17 -2.83 -12.20
N ALA A 153 -13.30 -3.78 -11.83
CA ALA A 153 -13.59 -4.73 -10.75
C ALA A 153 -13.76 -4.00 -9.42
N PHE A 154 -12.89 -3.04 -9.09
CA PHE A 154 -13.06 -2.20 -7.91
C PHE A 154 -14.42 -1.48 -7.89
N LEU A 155 -14.82 -0.82 -8.98
CA LEU A 155 -16.10 -0.13 -9.06
C LEU A 155 -17.31 -1.07 -8.91
N ALA A 156 -17.19 -2.32 -9.38
CA ALA A 156 -18.24 -3.32 -9.28
C ALA A 156 -18.43 -3.85 -7.86
N TRP A 157 -17.35 -4.00 -7.10
CA TRP A 157 -17.41 -4.66 -5.80
C TRP A 157 -17.17 -3.76 -4.58
N ARG A 158 -16.84 -2.47 -4.78
CA ARG A 158 -16.49 -1.55 -3.68
C ARG A 158 -17.57 -1.46 -2.59
N HIS A 159 -18.85 -1.59 -2.98
CA HIS A 159 -19.96 -1.50 -2.05
C HIS A 159 -20.10 -2.72 -1.14
N ASP A 160 -19.46 -3.85 -1.48
CA ASP A 160 -19.37 -5.01 -0.59
C ASP A 160 -18.49 -4.73 0.65
N PHE A 161 -17.79 -3.60 0.66
CA PHE A 161 -16.92 -3.14 1.74
C PHE A 161 -17.46 -1.91 2.48
N ASP A 162 -18.66 -1.45 2.18
CA ASP A 162 -19.21 -0.24 2.81
C ASP A 162 -19.44 -0.43 4.32
N THR A 163 -19.79 -1.65 4.75
CA THR A 163 -19.93 -2.02 6.17
C THR A 163 -18.59 -2.12 6.90
N ASP A 164 -17.50 -2.35 6.16
CA ASP A 164 -16.16 -2.50 6.72
C ASP A 164 -15.43 -1.15 6.81
N ARG A 165 -16.05 -0.08 6.33
CA ARG A 165 -15.45 1.25 6.35
C ARG A 165 -15.33 1.75 7.77
N CYS A 166 -14.11 1.74 8.27
CA CYS A 166 -13.78 2.41 9.50
C CYS A 166 -13.69 3.91 9.24
N PHE A 167 -14.75 4.64 9.57
CA PHE A 167 -14.67 6.10 9.63
C PHE A 167 -13.83 6.47 10.85
N ALA A 168 -12.53 6.61 10.62
CA ALA A 168 -11.68 7.10 11.67
C ALA A 168 -12.19 8.47 12.12
N SER A 169 -12.61 8.58 13.37
CA SER A 169 -12.91 9.86 13.99
C SER A 169 -11.66 10.77 13.94
N PRO A 170 -11.77 12.09 14.09
CA PRO A 170 -10.60 12.97 14.19
C PRO A 170 -9.59 12.52 15.26
N GLU A 171 -10.06 11.87 16.32
CA GLU A 171 -9.23 11.31 17.39
C GLU A 171 -8.49 10.04 16.95
N GLU A 172 -9.09 9.23 16.10
CA GLU A 172 -8.46 8.04 15.54
C GLU A 172 -7.44 8.38 14.45
N LYS A 173 -7.64 9.47 13.70
CA LYS A 173 -6.63 10.01 12.78
C LYS A 173 -5.34 10.40 13.48
N ALA A 174 -5.45 10.96 14.69
CA ALA A 174 -4.30 11.32 15.51
C ALA A 174 -3.48 10.11 15.98
N LYS A 175 -4.02 8.88 15.85
CA LYS A 175 -3.32 7.63 16.24
C LYS A 175 -2.40 7.08 15.15
N LEU A 176 -2.58 7.48 13.89
CA LEU A 176 -1.65 7.09 12.83
C LEU A 176 -0.26 7.67 13.12
N PRO A 177 0.82 6.91 12.90
CA PRO A 177 2.16 7.42 13.13
C PRO A 177 2.37 8.67 12.28
N ALA A 178 3.02 9.69 12.84
CA ALA A 178 3.29 10.95 12.14
C ALA A 178 3.98 10.72 10.79
N ASP A 179 4.80 9.68 10.71
CA ASP A 179 5.48 9.26 9.49
C ASP A 179 4.70 8.29 8.60
N GLY A 180 3.53 7.81 9.03
CA GLY A 180 2.77 6.79 8.31
C GLY A 180 2.14 7.29 7.02
N ARG A 181 1.55 8.50 7.07
CA ARG A 181 0.98 9.18 5.90
C ARG A 181 1.82 10.40 5.57
N LYS A 182 2.67 10.27 4.57
CA LYS A 182 3.52 11.40 4.16
C LYS A 182 2.68 12.50 3.49
N PRO A 183 2.92 13.79 3.82
CA PRO A 183 2.16 14.92 3.29
C PRO A 183 2.52 15.26 1.83
N TYR A 184 3.30 14.42 1.17
CA TYR A 184 3.74 14.61 -0.21
C TYR A 184 3.38 13.44 -1.13
N SER A 185 3.43 13.67 -2.44
CA SER A 185 3.26 12.63 -3.44
C SER A 185 4.57 11.91 -3.69
N ILE A 186 4.62 10.58 -3.44
CA ILE A 186 5.79 9.77 -3.76
C ILE A 186 6.06 9.74 -5.27
N LEU A 187 5.01 9.80 -6.12
CA LEU A 187 5.16 9.89 -7.56
C LEU A 187 5.90 11.18 -7.97
N TRP A 188 5.54 12.31 -7.35
CA TRP A 188 6.20 13.60 -7.60
C TRP A 188 7.65 13.59 -7.15
N GLN A 189 7.92 13.07 -5.94
CA GLN A 189 9.29 12.97 -5.43
C GLN A 189 10.15 12.11 -6.34
N TYR A 190 9.66 10.94 -6.72
CA TYR A 190 10.41 9.96 -7.49
C TYR A 190 10.59 10.36 -8.96
N HIS A 191 9.51 10.74 -9.66
CA HIS A 191 9.55 10.97 -11.11
C HIS A 191 9.92 12.41 -11.50
N ILE A 192 9.53 13.41 -10.69
CA ILE A 192 9.73 14.82 -11.04
C ILE A 192 10.95 15.41 -10.29
N LYS A 193 11.06 15.14 -8.99
CA LYS A 193 12.19 15.63 -8.18
C LYS A 193 13.44 14.77 -8.27
N GLY A 194 13.36 13.58 -8.87
CA GLY A 194 14.49 12.67 -9.02
C GLY A 194 14.96 12.00 -7.73
N ARG A 195 14.18 12.09 -6.65
CA ARG A 195 14.48 11.46 -5.36
C ARG A 195 14.19 9.97 -5.44
N LYS A 196 15.22 9.18 -5.69
CA LYS A 196 15.08 7.76 -5.98
C LYS A 196 15.21 6.88 -4.75
N HIS A 197 15.95 7.31 -3.74
CA HIS A 197 16.17 6.57 -2.51
C HIS A 197 15.24 7.06 -1.40
N PHE A 198 14.96 6.19 -0.45
CA PHE A 198 14.13 6.53 0.70
C PHE A 198 14.77 7.62 1.56
N SER A 199 16.10 7.58 1.70
CA SER A 199 16.89 8.59 2.41
C SER A 199 16.87 9.98 1.75
N ASP A 200 16.52 10.08 0.46
CA ASP A 200 16.38 11.37 -0.25
C ASP A 200 15.05 12.09 0.06
N LEU A 201 14.09 11.38 0.68
CA LEU A 201 12.75 11.92 0.92
C LEU A 201 12.75 12.98 2.04
N PRO A 202 11.86 14.01 1.95
CA PRO A 202 11.77 15.05 2.97
C PRO A 202 11.14 14.55 4.27
#